data_b8f52ffbe8170c0007f9f5bc48a83bb5
#
_entry.id   b8f52ffbe8170c0007f9f5bc48a83bb5
#
_cell.length_a   1.000
_cell.length_b   1.000
_cell.length_c   1.000
_cell.angle_alpha   90.00
_cell.angle_beta   90.00
_cell.angle_gamma   90.00
#
_symmetry.space_group_name_H-M   'P 1'
#
loop_
_entity.id
_entity.type
_entity.pdbx_description
1 polymer ?
#
loop_
_entity_poly.entity_id
_entity_poly.type
_entity_poly.pdbx_seq_one_letter_code
_entity_poly.pdbx_strand_id
1 'polypeptide(L)'
;AGGQTGETAPSGEEISLSEEETVASEPSGAPAVSLKEDFSGVLFIGDSRTVGLSEYGDLGQAEVFADSGMSVFTLFNKTVKLRSQEKSGLEELLCSRKFDTIFFMLGINELGYDYDSIVKQYKRTVEKVHELQPDAAIVLGANLHVTAEKASGSSIYNNDRINALNRDIKSMAEASGYVYLDVNQVFDDENGNLAAGYSSDGAHVLGKYYSVWVDWIRETLGTHAG
;
A
#
# COMPACT_ATOMS: atom_id res chain seq x y z
N ALA A 1 -89.49 -0.52 10.09
CA ALA A 1 -89.29 0.18 11.33
C ALA A 1 -87.78 -0.02 11.71
N GLY A 2 -86.96 0.89 11.64
CA GLY A 2 -86.84 2.17 12.27
C GLY A 2 -85.49 2.11 13.05
N GLY A 3 -84.72 3.15 12.90
CA GLY A 3 -83.73 3.48 13.93
C GLY A 3 -82.34 3.79 13.37
N GLN A 4 -82.13 4.98 12.92
CA GLN A 4 -80.84 5.68 12.88
C GLN A 4 -80.43 6.00 14.29
N THR A 5 -79.11 5.83 14.62
CA THR A 5 -78.42 6.78 15.48
C THR A 5 -76.97 6.85 15.02
N GLY A 6 -76.53 8.03 14.72
CA GLY A 6 -75.15 8.38 14.42
C GLY A 6 -74.38 8.47 15.72
N GLU A 7 -73.09 8.22 15.59
CA GLU A 7 -72.10 8.60 16.60
C GLU A 7 -70.81 9.06 15.98
N THR A 8 -70.40 10.15 16.50
CA THR A 8 -69.30 11.03 16.12
C THR A 8 -67.95 10.36 16.30
N ALA A 9 -67.06 10.61 15.35
CA ALA A 9 -65.64 10.34 15.41
C ALA A 9 -64.96 11.22 16.47
N PRO A 10 -63.95 10.74 17.17
CA PRO A 10 -62.93 11.57 17.81
C PRO A 10 -61.70 11.77 16.92
N SER A 11 -61.29 12.98 16.95
CA SER A 11 -60.14 13.58 16.31
C SER A 11 -58.84 12.79 16.53
N GLY A 12 -58.06 12.70 15.42
CA GLY A 12 -56.73 12.11 15.45
C GLY A 12 -55.75 12.97 16.20
N GLU A 13 -54.91 12.28 16.98
CA GLU A 13 -53.59 12.79 17.38
C GLU A 13 -52.58 12.35 16.33
N GLU A 14 -52.01 13.36 15.67
CA GLU A 14 -50.82 13.18 14.85
C GLU A 14 -49.63 12.88 15.76
N ILE A 15 -49.17 11.63 15.74
CA ILE A 15 -47.88 11.26 16.31
C ILE A 15 -46.83 11.68 15.30
N SER A 16 -46.17 12.80 15.58
CA SER A 16 -44.92 13.20 14.93
C SER A 16 -43.86 12.21 15.23
N LEU A 17 -43.52 11.34 14.28
CA LEU A 17 -42.32 10.55 14.29
C LEU A 17 -41.16 11.51 13.93
N SER A 18 -40.40 11.89 14.97
CA SER A 18 -39.08 12.49 14.76
C SER A 18 -38.20 11.47 14.08
N GLU A 19 -37.81 11.73 12.84
CA GLU A 19 -36.70 11.04 12.17
C GLU A 19 -35.45 11.37 12.94
N GLU A 20 -34.97 10.44 13.76
CA GLU A 20 -33.58 10.42 14.19
C GLU A 20 -32.73 10.16 12.94
N GLU A 21 -32.18 11.21 12.37
CA GLU A 21 -31.05 11.12 11.46
C GLU A 21 -29.93 10.40 12.23
N THR A 22 -29.75 9.11 11.95
CA THR A 22 -28.52 8.40 12.25
C THR A 22 -27.44 9.02 11.38
N VAL A 23 -26.73 9.97 11.96
CA VAL A 23 -25.45 10.45 11.42
C VAL A 23 -24.52 9.23 11.42
N ALA A 24 -24.42 8.56 10.27
CA ALA A 24 -23.39 7.61 10.02
C ALA A 24 -22.08 8.39 10.17
N SER A 25 -21.32 8.08 11.25
CA SER A 25 -19.96 8.58 11.39
C SER A 25 -19.20 8.12 10.15
N GLU A 26 -18.78 9.08 9.33
CA GLU A 26 -17.82 8.81 8.27
C GLU A 26 -16.62 8.11 8.89
N PRO A 27 -16.06 7.06 8.25
CA PRO A 27 -14.87 6.42 8.75
C PRO A 27 -13.80 7.51 8.87
N SER A 28 -13.19 7.62 10.03
CA SER A 28 -12.05 8.50 10.30
C SER A 28 -11.06 8.32 9.15
N GLY A 29 -10.99 9.28 8.23
CA GLY A 29 -10.20 9.14 7.02
C GLY A 29 -8.73 8.95 7.38
N ALA A 30 -8.09 7.95 6.78
CA ALA A 30 -6.65 7.81 6.86
C ALA A 30 -5.97 9.12 6.41
N PRO A 31 -4.79 9.46 6.95
CA PRO A 31 -4.08 10.67 6.56
C PRO A 31 -3.88 10.74 5.05
N ALA A 32 -4.12 11.90 4.46
CA ALA A 32 -3.88 12.10 3.03
C ALA A 32 -2.38 12.02 2.73
N VAL A 33 -2.03 11.40 1.60
CA VAL A 33 -0.64 11.36 1.15
C VAL A 33 -0.17 12.79 0.88
N SER A 34 0.99 13.13 1.45
CA SER A 34 1.66 14.40 1.25
C SER A 34 3.11 14.14 0.83
N LEU A 35 3.46 14.49 -0.40
CA LEU A 35 4.82 14.37 -0.89
C LEU A 35 5.41 15.75 -1.14
N LYS A 36 6.61 15.97 -0.62
CA LYS A 36 7.46 17.09 -1.01
C LYS A 36 8.32 16.68 -2.20
N GLU A 37 8.72 17.63 -3.02
CA GLU A 37 9.56 17.36 -4.21
C GLU A 37 10.84 16.60 -3.86
N ASP A 38 11.44 16.89 -2.71
CA ASP A 38 12.64 16.24 -2.22
C ASP A 38 12.41 14.98 -1.39
N PHE A 39 11.16 14.50 -1.29
CA PHE A 39 10.75 13.36 -0.46
C PHE A 39 11.14 13.47 1.03
N SER A 40 11.37 14.67 1.56
CA SER A 40 11.56 14.83 3.01
C SER A 40 10.30 14.41 3.77
N GLY A 41 10.46 13.69 4.88
CA GLY A 41 9.35 13.11 5.65
C GLY A 41 8.82 11.79 5.11
N VAL A 42 9.45 11.22 4.08
CA VAL A 42 9.03 9.95 3.48
C VAL A 42 9.94 8.80 3.91
N LEU A 43 9.34 7.64 4.18
CA LEU A 43 10.02 6.37 4.39
C LEU A 43 9.61 5.36 3.32
N PHE A 44 10.59 4.73 2.68
CA PHE A 44 10.37 3.58 1.80
C PHE A 44 10.78 2.29 2.52
N ILE A 45 9.84 1.35 2.65
CA ILE A 45 10.07 0.01 3.22
C ILE A 45 9.92 -1.01 2.10
N GLY A 46 10.93 -1.88 1.92
CA GLY A 46 10.82 -2.90 0.89
C GLY A 46 12.00 -3.84 0.74
N ASP A 47 11.99 -4.55 -0.36
CA ASP A 47 13.01 -5.54 -0.75
C ASP A 47 14.01 -4.98 -1.78
N SER A 48 14.63 -5.88 -2.56
CA SER A 48 15.63 -5.52 -3.59
C SER A 48 15.14 -4.48 -4.61
N ARG A 49 13.83 -4.39 -4.87
CA ARG A 49 13.27 -3.38 -5.78
C ARG A 49 13.28 -2.00 -5.14
N THR A 50 13.05 -1.92 -3.85
CA THR A 50 13.19 -0.67 -3.08
C THR A 50 14.66 -0.29 -2.89
N VAL A 51 15.56 -1.26 -2.76
CA VAL A 51 17.01 -1.01 -2.84
C VAL A 51 17.37 -0.39 -4.20
N GLY A 52 16.82 -0.92 -5.30
CA GLY A 52 17.01 -0.33 -6.64
C GLY A 52 16.48 1.09 -6.75
N LEU A 53 15.33 1.41 -6.16
CA LEU A 53 14.81 2.78 -6.08
C LEU A 53 15.79 3.71 -5.36
N SER A 54 16.42 3.24 -4.28
CA SER A 54 17.40 4.00 -3.51
C SER A 54 18.73 4.21 -4.25
N GLU A 55 19.17 3.22 -5.03
CA GLU A 55 20.47 3.24 -5.71
C GLU A 55 20.42 3.97 -7.07
N TYR A 56 19.32 3.86 -7.80
CA TYR A 56 19.22 4.29 -9.18
C TYR A 56 18.11 5.34 -9.41
N GLY A 57 17.17 5.48 -8.48
CA GLY A 57 16.14 6.52 -8.48
C GLY A 57 16.58 7.73 -7.66
N ASP A 58 16.02 8.88 -7.94
CA ASP A 58 16.21 10.08 -7.11
C ASP A 58 15.13 10.15 -6.02
N LEU A 59 15.39 9.56 -4.87
CA LEU A 59 14.54 9.61 -3.68
C LEU A 59 14.88 10.81 -2.76
N GLY A 60 15.70 11.73 -3.19
CA GLY A 60 15.99 12.98 -2.48
C GLY A 60 16.36 12.77 -1.01
N GLN A 61 15.53 13.26 -0.08
CA GLN A 61 15.73 13.20 1.37
C GLN A 61 14.98 12.04 2.04
N ALA A 62 14.31 11.16 1.28
CA ALA A 62 13.61 10.02 1.87
C ALA A 62 14.54 9.13 2.69
N GLU A 63 14.00 8.54 3.74
CA GLU A 63 14.65 7.40 4.41
C GLU A 63 14.27 6.11 3.71
N VAL A 64 15.18 5.13 3.70
CA VAL A 64 14.94 3.84 3.07
C VAL A 64 15.27 2.72 4.05
N PHE A 65 14.29 1.91 4.36
CA PHE A 65 14.45 0.67 5.12
C PHE A 65 14.23 -0.52 4.20
N ALA A 66 15.26 -0.91 3.50
CA ALA A 66 15.19 -1.98 2.51
C ALA A 66 16.45 -2.86 2.53
N ASP A 67 16.28 -4.13 2.16
CA ASP A 67 17.36 -5.09 1.99
C ASP A 67 16.96 -6.16 0.96
N SER A 68 17.91 -6.65 0.18
CA SER A 68 17.67 -7.75 -0.75
C SER A 68 17.16 -8.99 -0.03
N GLY A 69 16.10 -9.59 -0.53
CA GLY A 69 15.45 -10.74 0.12
C GLY A 69 14.64 -10.42 1.37
N MET A 70 14.40 -9.14 1.68
CA MET A 70 13.49 -8.76 2.76
C MET A 70 12.08 -9.27 2.49
N SER A 71 11.41 -9.71 3.55
CA SER A 71 10.05 -10.26 3.50
C SER A 71 9.24 -9.80 4.71
N VAL A 72 7.92 -9.92 4.63
CA VAL A 72 7.04 -9.62 5.78
C VAL A 72 7.34 -10.50 7.01
N PHE A 73 7.96 -11.67 6.81
CA PHE A 73 8.36 -12.56 7.90
C PHE A 73 9.66 -12.13 8.58
N THR A 74 10.51 -11.36 7.89
CA THR A 74 11.86 -10.99 8.39
C THR A 74 11.99 -9.51 8.71
N LEU A 75 11.09 -8.66 8.23
CA LEU A 75 11.19 -7.20 8.28
C LEU A 75 11.53 -6.65 9.68
N PHE A 76 10.82 -7.07 10.71
CA PHE A 76 11.04 -6.57 12.08
C PHE A 76 12.23 -7.22 12.79
N ASN A 77 12.86 -8.22 12.18
CA ASN A 77 14.05 -8.91 12.75
C ASN A 77 15.35 -8.50 12.05
N LYS A 78 15.27 -7.68 11.00
CA LYS A 78 16.44 -7.19 10.27
C LYS A 78 16.86 -5.82 10.77
N THR A 79 18.16 -5.53 10.62
CA THR A 79 18.69 -4.18 10.73
C THR A 79 19.25 -3.76 9.37
N VAL A 80 19.01 -2.52 9.00
CA VAL A 80 19.54 -1.93 7.77
C VAL A 80 20.40 -0.71 8.11
N LYS A 81 21.24 -0.33 7.18
CA LYS A 81 22.02 0.89 7.27
C LYS A 81 21.19 2.05 6.76
N LEU A 82 20.86 2.97 7.65
CA LEU A 82 20.06 4.16 7.35
C LEU A 82 20.88 5.21 6.59
N ARG A 83 20.20 6.25 6.10
CA ARG A 83 20.83 7.41 5.48
C ARG A 83 21.89 8.06 6.39
N SER A 84 21.68 8.09 7.69
CA SER A 84 22.66 8.53 8.70
C SER A 84 23.91 7.69 8.78
N GLN A 85 23.99 6.55 8.08
CA GLN A 85 25.02 5.52 8.15
C GLN A 85 24.97 4.65 9.41
N GLU A 86 24.05 4.87 10.31
CA GLU A 86 23.79 4.02 11.47
C GLU A 86 22.96 2.80 11.07
N LYS A 87 23.15 1.70 11.79
CA LYS A 87 22.31 0.50 11.65
C LYS A 87 21.13 0.60 12.62
N SER A 88 19.93 0.35 12.12
CA SER A 88 18.71 0.36 12.93
C SER A 88 17.77 -0.77 12.53
N GLY A 89 16.99 -1.26 13.49
CA GLY A 89 15.81 -2.05 13.24
C GLY A 89 14.62 -1.15 12.86
N LEU A 90 13.60 -1.72 12.18
CA LEU A 90 12.45 -0.93 11.76
C LEU A 90 11.66 -0.35 12.94
N GLU A 91 11.44 -1.13 13.98
CA GLU A 91 10.70 -0.66 15.17
C GLU A 91 11.42 0.49 15.87
N GLU A 92 12.73 0.40 16.01
CA GLU A 92 13.57 1.48 16.57
C GLU A 92 13.46 2.75 15.71
N LEU A 93 13.56 2.62 14.39
CA LEU A 93 13.41 3.73 13.46
C LEU A 93 12.04 4.40 13.60
N LEU A 94 10.96 3.61 13.58
CA LEU A 94 9.60 4.12 13.67
C LEU A 94 9.25 4.72 15.05
N CYS A 95 9.91 4.27 16.11
CA CYS A 95 9.76 4.87 17.45
C CYS A 95 10.56 6.16 17.62
N SER A 96 11.70 6.28 16.93
CA SER A 96 12.62 7.41 17.09
C SER A 96 12.35 8.59 16.15
N ARG A 97 11.66 8.36 15.02
CA ARG A 97 11.40 9.36 13.98
C ARG A 97 9.93 9.33 13.55
N LYS A 98 9.40 10.48 13.16
CA LYS A 98 8.08 10.61 12.54
C LYS A 98 8.22 10.75 11.03
N PHE A 99 7.27 10.15 10.31
CA PHE A 99 7.17 10.21 8.86
C PHE A 99 5.78 10.74 8.47
N ASP A 100 5.72 11.51 7.40
CA ASP A 100 4.46 12.03 6.83
C ASP A 100 3.82 10.96 5.93
N THR A 101 4.65 10.21 5.18
CA THR A 101 4.22 9.16 4.27
C THR A 101 5.16 7.96 4.34
N ILE A 102 4.58 6.75 4.38
CA ILE A 102 5.32 5.49 4.40
C ILE A 102 4.90 4.63 3.21
N PHE A 103 5.84 4.38 2.31
CA PHE A 103 5.69 3.42 1.22
C PHE A 103 6.08 2.03 1.69
N PHE A 104 5.27 1.03 1.35
CA PHE A 104 5.49 -0.36 1.72
C PHE A 104 5.33 -1.25 0.49
N MET A 105 6.40 -1.93 0.08
CA MET A 105 6.41 -2.84 -1.05
C MET A 105 7.20 -4.10 -0.72
N LEU A 106 6.49 -5.16 -0.34
CA LEU A 106 7.01 -6.50 -0.06
C LEU A 106 6.08 -7.56 -0.66
N GLY A 107 6.50 -8.80 -0.70
CA GLY A 107 5.66 -9.92 -1.08
C GLY A 107 6.26 -10.87 -2.11
N ILE A 108 7.19 -10.42 -2.95
CA ILE A 108 7.78 -11.26 -3.99
C ILE A 108 8.64 -12.40 -3.39
N ASN A 109 9.35 -12.13 -2.29
CA ASN A 109 10.24 -13.09 -1.66
C ASN A 109 9.51 -14.16 -0.86
N GLU A 110 8.22 -13.94 -0.59
CA GLU A 110 7.35 -14.85 0.16
C GLU A 110 6.56 -15.82 -0.72
N LEU A 111 6.52 -15.62 -2.04
CA LEU A 111 5.63 -16.37 -2.95
C LEU A 111 5.78 -17.89 -2.89
N GLY A 112 6.89 -18.40 -2.36
CA GLY A 112 7.09 -19.84 -2.13
C GLY A 112 6.46 -20.39 -0.86
N TYR A 113 5.97 -19.53 0.04
CA TYR A 113 5.36 -19.92 1.31
C TYR A 113 3.86 -20.23 1.14
N ASP A 114 3.24 -20.67 2.25
CA ASP A 114 1.78 -20.83 2.32
C ASP A 114 1.09 -19.48 2.13
N TYR A 115 0.15 -19.45 1.17
CA TYR A 115 -0.45 -18.18 0.72
C TYR A 115 -1.23 -17.46 1.83
N ASP A 116 -2.04 -18.18 2.60
CA ASP A 116 -2.83 -17.59 3.68
C ASP A 116 -1.92 -17.01 4.77
N SER A 117 -0.78 -17.67 5.02
CA SER A 117 0.25 -17.18 5.94
C SER A 117 0.90 -15.89 5.44
N ILE A 118 1.14 -15.77 4.12
CA ILE A 118 1.68 -14.54 3.51
C ILE A 118 0.70 -13.38 3.74
N VAL A 119 -0.55 -13.54 3.33
CA VAL A 119 -1.58 -12.49 3.42
C VAL A 119 -1.79 -12.05 4.88
N LYS A 120 -1.90 -13.01 5.79
CA LYS A 120 -2.05 -12.74 7.22
C LYS A 120 -0.85 -11.99 7.81
N GLN A 121 0.37 -12.39 7.45
CA GLN A 121 1.58 -11.74 7.95
C GLN A 121 1.77 -10.36 7.34
N TYR A 122 1.45 -10.20 6.05
CA TYR A 122 1.48 -8.90 5.38
C TYR A 122 0.58 -7.90 6.12
N LYS A 123 -0.68 -8.28 6.36
CA LYS A 123 -1.64 -7.46 7.11
C LYS A 123 -1.11 -7.06 8.48
N ARG A 124 -0.65 -8.02 9.29
CA ARG A 124 -0.10 -7.74 10.62
C ARG A 124 1.09 -6.79 10.59
N THR A 125 1.93 -6.94 9.56
CA THR A 125 3.12 -6.11 9.40
C THR A 125 2.75 -4.67 9.10
N VAL A 126 1.81 -4.45 8.18
CA VAL A 126 1.30 -3.10 7.85
C VAL A 126 0.56 -2.48 9.04
N GLU A 127 -0.30 -3.26 9.73
CA GLU A 127 -0.98 -2.80 10.93
C GLU A 127 0.01 -2.35 12.02
N LYS A 128 1.09 -3.12 12.25
CA LYS A 128 2.15 -2.73 13.20
C LYS A 128 2.88 -1.45 12.78
N VAL A 129 3.15 -1.26 11.50
CA VAL A 129 3.73 -0.01 10.99
C VAL A 129 2.79 1.17 11.28
N HIS A 130 1.50 1.01 11.00
CA HIS A 130 0.50 2.05 11.26
C HIS A 130 0.34 2.34 12.77
N GLU A 131 0.33 1.32 13.63
CA GLU A 131 0.29 1.50 15.09
C GLU A 131 1.47 2.34 15.61
N LEU A 132 2.67 2.16 15.05
CA LEU A 132 3.87 2.91 15.41
C LEU A 132 3.89 4.34 14.80
N GLN A 133 3.16 4.55 13.71
CA GLN A 133 3.08 5.80 12.96
C GLN A 133 1.62 6.12 12.57
N PRO A 134 0.74 6.39 13.55
CA PRO A 134 -0.70 6.55 13.29
C PRO A 134 -1.04 7.79 12.46
N ASP A 135 -0.16 8.77 12.43
CA ASP A 135 -0.34 10.03 11.70
C ASP A 135 0.24 9.98 10.28
N ALA A 136 0.97 8.92 9.92
CA ALA A 136 1.55 8.76 8.60
C ALA A 136 0.53 8.23 7.59
N ALA A 137 0.52 8.79 6.39
CA ALA A 137 -0.17 8.19 5.26
C ALA A 137 0.56 6.91 4.82
N ILE A 138 -0.19 5.82 4.65
CA ILE A 138 0.37 4.55 4.20
C ILE A 138 0.08 4.35 2.71
N VAL A 139 1.12 4.04 1.95
CA VAL A 139 1.03 3.71 0.53
C VAL A 139 1.50 2.26 0.34
N LEU A 140 0.60 1.40 -0.09
CA LEU A 140 0.90 -0.01 -0.38
C LEU A 140 1.19 -0.16 -1.87
N GLY A 141 2.43 -0.53 -2.22
CA GLY A 141 2.84 -0.77 -3.59
C GLY A 141 2.50 -2.18 -4.06
N ALA A 142 2.00 -2.32 -5.28
CA ALA A 142 1.90 -3.60 -5.95
C ALA A 142 3.29 -4.23 -6.12
N ASN A 143 3.36 -5.55 -6.03
CA ASN A 143 4.54 -6.28 -6.46
C ASN A 143 4.66 -6.18 -7.97
N LEU A 144 5.85 -5.83 -8.44
CA LEU A 144 6.19 -5.78 -9.86
C LEU A 144 6.02 -7.17 -10.47
N HIS A 145 5.41 -7.24 -11.64
CA HIS A 145 5.34 -8.46 -12.42
C HIS A 145 6.73 -8.94 -12.84
N VAL A 146 6.83 -10.20 -13.20
CA VAL A 146 8.02 -10.76 -13.84
C VAL A 146 7.77 -10.88 -15.35
N THR A 147 8.84 -11.02 -16.15
CA THR A 147 8.70 -11.23 -17.59
C THR A 147 8.00 -12.57 -17.89
N ALA A 148 7.37 -12.68 -19.07
CA ALA A 148 6.72 -13.89 -19.51
C ALA A 148 7.67 -15.11 -19.48
N GLU A 149 8.94 -14.92 -19.86
CA GLU A 149 9.96 -15.97 -19.80
C GLU A 149 10.21 -16.43 -18.36
N LYS A 150 10.39 -15.49 -17.43
CA LYS A 150 10.58 -15.80 -16.00
C LYS A 150 9.37 -16.52 -15.43
N ALA A 151 8.16 -16.04 -15.72
CA ALA A 151 6.90 -16.63 -15.26
C ALA A 151 6.72 -18.06 -15.74
N SER A 152 7.04 -18.34 -17.01
CA SER A 152 6.93 -19.68 -17.60
C SER A 152 7.94 -20.68 -17.02
N GLY A 153 9.09 -20.17 -16.57
CA GLY A 153 10.18 -20.98 -16.01
C GLY A 153 10.07 -21.23 -14.50
N SER A 154 9.06 -20.69 -13.81
CA SER A 154 8.96 -20.77 -12.34
C SER A 154 7.53 -21.05 -11.88
N SER A 155 7.39 -22.06 -11.01
CA SER A 155 6.14 -22.33 -10.29
C SER A 155 5.90 -21.34 -9.12
N ILE A 156 6.92 -20.61 -8.71
CA ILE A 156 6.87 -19.67 -7.59
C ILE A 156 6.77 -18.24 -8.11
N TYR A 157 7.71 -17.81 -8.94
CA TYR A 157 7.76 -16.45 -9.49
C TYR A 157 6.97 -16.39 -10.79
N ASN A 158 5.65 -16.36 -10.69
CA ASN A 158 4.75 -16.23 -11.83
C ASN A 158 3.69 -15.16 -11.56
N ASN A 159 3.18 -14.58 -12.65
CA ASN A 159 2.29 -13.43 -12.55
C ASN A 159 0.90 -13.76 -12.01
N ASP A 160 0.45 -15.02 -12.07
CA ASP A 160 -0.83 -15.40 -11.44
C ASP A 160 -0.75 -15.30 -9.92
N ARG A 161 0.35 -15.75 -9.32
CA ARG A 161 0.58 -15.62 -7.86
C ARG A 161 0.81 -14.17 -7.45
N ILE A 162 1.57 -13.43 -8.24
CA ILE A 162 1.80 -11.99 -8.02
C ILE A 162 0.48 -11.23 -8.09
N ASN A 163 -0.35 -11.49 -9.08
CA ASN A 163 -1.67 -10.89 -9.25
C ASN A 163 -2.62 -11.23 -8.10
N ALA A 164 -2.59 -12.47 -7.61
CA ALA A 164 -3.39 -12.86 -6.45
C ALA A 164 -3.00 -12.01 -5.23
N LEU A 165 -1.70 -11.93 -4.93
CA LEU A 165 -1.20 -11.14 -3.81
C LEU A 165 -1.47 -9.63 -3.98
N ASN A 166 -1.28 -9.09 -5.18
CA ASN A 166 -1.57 -7.69 -5.47
C ASN A 166 -3.05 -7.34 -5.28
N ARG A 167 -3.98 -8.25 -5.62
CA ARG A 167 -5.41 -8.05 -5.33
C ARG A 167 -5.70 -8.01 -3.84
N ASP A 168 -5.08 -8.88 -3.04
CA ASP A 168 -5.28 -8.89 -1.59
C ASP A 168 -4.66 -7.64 -0.94
N ILE A 169 -3.49 -7.18 -1.40
CA ILE A 169 -2.87 -5.92 -0.97
C ILE A 169 -3.77 -4.73 -1.30
N LYS A 170 -4.34 -4.69 -2.51
CA LYS A 170 -5.28 -3.66 -2.93
C LYS A 170 -6.52 -3.64 -2.05
N SER A 171 -7.14 -4.80 -1.82
CA SER A 171 -8.32 -4.92 -0.96
C SER A 171 -8.02 -4.48 0.48
N MET A 172 -6.84 -4.80 0.99
CA MET A 172 -6.37 -4.35 2.30
C MET A 172 -6.20 -2.84 2.35
N ALA A 173 -5.61 -2.24 1.33
CA ALA A 173 -5.46 -0.79 1.23
C ALA A 173 -6.83 -0.09 1.25
N GLU A 174 -7.76 -0.54 0.41
CA GLU A 174 -9.11 0.01 0.31
C GLU A 174 -9.87 -0.11 1.64
N ALA A 175 -9.80 -1.27 2.30
CA ALA A 175 -10.47 -1.50 3.57
C ALA A 175 -9.91 -0.66 4.73
N SER A 176 -8.65 -0.25 4.65
CA SER A 176 -7.96 0.52 5.70
C SER A 176 -7.84 2.02 5.38
N GLY A 177 -8.35 2.46 4.23
CA GLY A 177 -8.20 3.85 3.77
C GLY A 177 -6.77 4.20 3.35
N TYR A 178 -5.92 3.23 3.06
CA TYR A 178 -4.57 3.44 2.55
C TYR A 178 -4.59 3.63 1.03
N VAL A 179 -3.54 4.22 0.49
CA VAL A 179 -3.37 4.35 -0.95
C VAL A 179 -2.75 3.07 -1.51
N TYR A 180 -3.30 2.56 -2.60
CA TYR A 180 -2.69 1.48 -3.39
C TYR A 180 -2.05 2.04 -4.65
N LEU A 181 -0.80 1.67 -4.91
CA LEU A 181 -0.03 2.13 -6.06
C LEU A 181 0.42 0.92 -6.90
N ASP A 182 0.00 0.89 -8.16
CA ASP A 182 0.32 -0.21 -9.07
C ASP A 182 1.29 0.21 -10.17
N VAL A 183 2.57 -0.03 -9.95
CA VAL A 183 3.65 0.30 -10.88
C VAL A 183 3.63 -0.55 -12.15
N ASN A 184 2.90 -1.66 -12.17
CA ASN A 184 2.77 -2.50 -13.35
C ASN A 184 2.17 -1.74 -14.54
N GLN A 185 1.38 -0.68 -14.27
CA GLN A 185 0.89 0.25 -15.31
C GLN A 185 2.02 0.91 -16.13
N VAL A 186 3.23 1.00 -15.57
CA VAL A 186 4.38 1.64 -16.23
C VAL A 186 5.22 0.65 -17.01
N PHE A 187 5.35 -0.57 -16.49
CA PHE A 187 6.36 -1.52 -16.95
C PHE A 187 5.83 -2.77 -17.64
N ASP A 188 4.51 -2.98 -17.60
CA ASP A 188 3.90 -4.15 -18.26
C ASP A 188 3.86 -4.02 -19.79
N ASP A 189 3.92 -5.16 -20.42
CA ASP A 189 3.55 -5.32 -21.83
C ASP A 189 2.02 -5.48 -21.97
N GLU A 190 1.56 -5.60 -23.21
CA GLU A 190 0.14 -5.76 -23.54
C GLU A 190 -0.52 -7.02 -22.95
N ASN A 191 0.28 -7.99 -22.50
CA ASN A 191 -0.18 -9.24 -21.90
C ASN A 191 -0.13 -9.23 -20.35
N GLY A 192 0.25 -8.11 -19.73
CA GLY A 192 0.33 -7.97 -18.28
C GLY A 192 1.55 -8.67 -17.68
N ASN A 193 2.66 -8.71 -18.38
CA ASN A 193 3.94 -9.16 -17.89
C ASN A 193 4.92 -7.99 -17.89
N LEU A 194 5.90 -8.00 -17.00
CA LEU A 194 7.01 -7.06 -17.10
C LEU A 194 7.61 -7.13 -18.52
N ALA A 195 7.56 -6.03 -19.26
CA ALA A 195 8.07 -6.01 -20.63
C ALA A 195 9.57 -6.32 -20.66
N ALA A 196 9.97 -7.24 -21.53
CA ALA A 196 11.35 -7.77 -21.57
C ALA A 196 12.41 -6.68 -21.76
N GLY A 197 12.08 -5.56 -22.40
CA GLY A 197 12.99 -4.43 -22.57
C GLY A 197 13.34 -3.68 -21.28
N TYR A 198 12.59 -3.87 -20.21
CA TYR A 198 12.85 -3.24 -18.93
C TYR A 198 13.69 -4.09 -17.97
N SER A 199 13.94 -5.36 -18.27
CA SER A 199 14.62 -6.27 -17.35
C SER A 199 15.69 -7.11 -18.04
N SER A 200 16.74 -7.46 -17.31
CA SER A 200 17.77 -8.40 -17.77
C SER A 200 17.68 -9.76 -17.06
N ASP A 201 17.05 -9.83 -15.91
CA ASP A 201 16.89 -11.06 -15.10
C ASP A 201 15.44 -11.54 -15.02
N GLY A 202 14.54 -10.78 -15.61
CA GLY A 202 13.11 -11.05 -15.66
C GLY A 202 12.32 -10.66 -14.42
N ALA A 203 12.95 -10.07 -13.39
CA ALA A 203 12.30 -9.75 -12.12
C ALA A 203 12.58 -8.34 -11.59
N HIS A 204 13.68 -7.72 -11.99
CA HIS A 204 14.05 -6.35 -11.61
C HIS A 204 14.09 -5.47 -12.84
N VAL A 205 13.68 -4.22 -12.73
CA VAL A 205 13.90 -3.23 -13.79
C VAL A 205 15.37 -2.85 -13.84
N LEU A 206 15.84 -2.55 -15.06
CA LEU A 206 17.20 -2.04 -15.26
C LEU A 206 17.38 -0.69 -14.55
N GLY A 207 18.56 -0.43 -14.01
CA GLY A 207 18.88 0.76 -13.23
C GLY A 207 18.40 2.08 -13.85
N LYS A 208 18.59 2.25 -15.17
CA LYS A 208 18.14 3.45 -15.91
C LYS A 208 16.63 3.74 -15.88
N TYR A 209 15.80 2.77 -15.49
CA TYR A 209 14.35 2.93 -15.47
C TYR A 209 13.78 3.21 -14.05
N TYR A 210 14.61 3.18 -13.01
CA TYR A 210 14.15 3.55 -11.68
C TYR A 210 13.81 5.04 -11.58
N SER A 211 14.43 5.90 -12.35
CA SER A 211 14.01 7.30 -12.44
C SER A 211 12.59 7.44 -13.01
N VAL A 212 12.23 6.65 -14.02
CA VAL A 212 10.86 6.61 -14.56
C VAL A 212 9.86 6.18 -13.47
N TRP A 213 10.22 5.20 -12.65
CA TRP A 213 9.38 4.76 -11.52
C TRP A 213 9.19 5.89 -10.49
N VAL A 214 10.26 6.57 -10.11
CA VAL A 214 10.20 7.67 -9.14
C VAL A 214 9.38 8.84 -9.67
N ASP A 215 9.57 9.22 -10.94
CA ASP A 215 8.81 10.29 -11.60
C ASP A 215 7.31 9.93 -11.63
N TRP A 216 6.98 8.69 -11.96
CA TRP A 216 5.60 8.21 -11.95
C TRP A 216 4.98 8.26 -10.54
N ILE A 217 5.73 7.96 -9.47
CA ILE A 217 5.25 8.14 -8.08
C ILE A 217 4.91 9.61 -7.82
N ARG A 218 5.78 10.54 -8.22
CA ARG A 218 5.56 11.99 -8.06
C ARG A 218 4.32 12.46 -8.81
N GLU A 219 4.19 12.04 -10.07
CA GLU A 219 3.06 12.43 -10.91
C GLU A 219 1.73 11.87 -10.39
N THR A 220 1.72 10.61 -9.95
CA THR A 220 0.49 9.93 -9.51
C THR A 220 -0.02 10.46 -8.17
N LEU A 221 0.87 10.75 -7.23
CA LEU A 221 0.48 11.19 -5.88
C LEU A 221 0.48 12.71 -5.72
N GLY A 222 1.04 13.43 -6.67
CA GLY A 222 1.27 14.86 -6.59
C GLY A 222 2.41 15.23 -5.63
N THR A 223 3.17 16.25 -5.97
CA THR A 223 4.20 16.84 -5.10
C THR A 223 3.93 18.31 -4.88
N HIS A 224 4.35 18.82 -3.73
CA HIS A 224 4.29 20.26 -3.47
C HIS A 224 5.68 20.77 -3.07
N ALA A 225 5.97 22.01 -3.44
CA ALA A 225 7.13 22.72 -2.92
C ALA A 225 7.02 22.82 -1.39
N GLY A 226 8.03 22.39 -0.69
CA GLY A 226 8.11 22.41 0.79
C GLY A 226 8.33 23.80 1.36
#